data_5b96c805b2c3fd6948af7bb541a019d9
#
_entry.id   5b96c805b2c3fd6948af7bb541a019d9
#
_cell.length_a   1.000
_cell.length_b   1.000
_cell.length_c   1.000
_cell.angle_alpha   90.00
_cell.angle_beta   90.00
_cell.angle_gamma   90.00
#
_symmetry.space_group_name_H-M   'P 1'
#
loop_
_entity.id
_entity.type
_entity.pdbx_description
1 polymer ?
#
loop_
_entity_poly.entity_id
_entity_poly.type
_entity_poly.pdbx_seq_one_letter_code
_entity_poly.pdbx_strand_id
1 'polypeptide(L)'
;MRALFVLLIGTLAASDILQTGMSLGPGLSVKNALLYPIALGVLFRIALSGRFRMRLPIVNIAFILWIAYATLTWIACITMIHYPGYQAIPMFIELKSMLIDSALFFFVYFYGVEGEQDFFLLSKTLAFCIGVANILTLADLAGIVHLNITVGSGGVEADRVFGVFGHANDTAALIVCLLPMMVAVAQSSRSAARIFWYVGALASVAVLILTVSRAAYVGVIVGYGAAVWMCRRYLPTSRVMAWTLIGLTCTAIAAGVAAALIPDMRQVFAERIFNQSMAGSLSVASSGRTTIWSTAIAAMMSHPLTLLTGFGWDVYHTMFELVTHNYYLDQWFGLGLIGLFSFLTIEYQIVATAVGAITASPKQLRPYMIALVFGTLGLAVCLFFGNLDKPWSYVWVYVGFSLRAAADAVEEAKRSAMRPASAAPTKFAVARATTGARAAKGARVDKGARAATRRPVGELRR
;
A
#
# COMPACT_ATOMS: atom_id res chain seq x y z
N MET A 1 18.07 7.32 10.16
CA MET A 1 17.08 6.33 9.65
C MET A 1 16.04 6.95 8.72
N ARG A 2 15.37 8.09 9.03
CA ARG A 2 14.35 8.74 8.17
C ARG A 2 14.80 8.92 6.72
N ALA A 3 15.98 9.54 6.52
CA ALA A 3 16.51 9.77 5.17
C ALA A 3 16.74 8.46 4.39
N LEU A 4 17.16 7.39 5.06
CA LEU A 4 17.36 6.08 4.44
C LEU A 4 16.03 5.44 4.01
N PHE A 5 14.96 5.60 4.81
CA PHE A 5 13.63 5.10 4.42
C PHE A 5 13.06 5.86 3.22
N VAL A 6 13.22 7.19 3.20
CA VAL A 6 12.84 8.02 2.05
C VAL A 6 13.65 7.62 0.81
N LEU A 7 14.97 7.45 0.96
CA LEU A 7 15.85 7.01 -0.12
C LEU A 7 15.45 5.63 -0.66
N LEU A 8 15.11 4.68 0.20
CA LEU A 8 14.70 3.34 -0.20
C LEU A 8 13.39 3.37 -1.02
N ILE A 9 12.39 4.17 -0.63
CA ILE A 9 11.16 4.37 -1.42
C ILE A 9 11.49 5.03 -2.76
N GLY A 10 12.33 6.07 -2.74
CA GLY A 10 12.75 6.77 -3.96
C GLY A 10 13.51 5.86 -4.93
N THR A 11 14.41 5.01 -4.42
CA THR A 11 15.17 4.04 -5.24
C THR A 11 14.24 2.97 -5.80
N LEU A 12 13.26 2.48 -5.02
CA LEU A 12 12.25 1.54 -5.49
C LEU A 12 11.49 2.15 -6.68
N ALA A 13 10.99 3.37 -6.55
CA ALA A 13 10.25 4.06 -7.61
C ALA A 13 11.13 4.37 -8.83
N ALA A 14 12.36 4.84 -8.63
CA ALA A 14 13.29 5.12 -9.72
C ALA A 14 13.66 3.86 -10.51
N SER A 15 13.85 2.72 -9.82
CA SER A 15 14.13 1.43 -10.46
C SER A 15 13.00 1.01 -11.41
N ASP A 16 11.75 1.22 -11.01
CA ASP A 16 10.59 0.83 -11.83
C ASP A 16 10.31 1.85 -12.94
N ILE A 17 10.45 3.15 -12.68
CA ILE A 17 10.29 4.21 -13.70
C ILE A 17 11.33 4.07 -14.81
N LEU A 18 12.59 3.83 -14.46
CA LEU A 18 13.67 3.70 -15.44
C LEU A 18 13.68 2.35 -16.15
N GLN A 19 12.88 1.38 -15.72
CA GLN A 19 12.76 0.01 -16.24
C GLN A 19 14.10 -0.75 -16.38
N THR A 20 15.17 -0.20 -15.86
CA THR A 20 16.50 -0.78 -15.96
C THR A 20 16.66 -1.98 -15.03
N GLY A 21 15.69 -2.21 -14.14
CA GLY A 21 15.78 -3.17 -13.02
C GLY A 21 16.97 -2.85 -12.10
N MET A 22 17.89 -1.98 -12.51
CA MET A 22 19.16 -1.68 -11.85
C MET A 22 19.77 -2.96 -11.28
N SER A 23 19.80 -4.02 -12.11
CA SER A 23 20.29 -5.33 -11.71
C SER A 23 21.82 -5.27 -11.49
N LEU A 24 22.25 -5.75 -10.33
CA LEU A 24 23.66 -5.92 -9.98
C LEU A 24 24.13 -7.37 -10.19
N GLY A 25 23.19 -8.28 -10.50
CA GLY A 25 23.41 -9.69 -10.72
C GLY A 25 22.12 -10.50 -10.55
N PRO A 26 22.15 -11.83 -10.77
CA PRO A 26 20.98 -12.68 -10.60
C PRO A 26 20.36 -12.52 -9.21
N GLY A 27 19.10 -12.08 -9.15
CA GLY A 27 18.36 -11.89 -7.90
C GLY A 27 18.84 -10.71 -7.02
N LEU A 28 19.79 -9.89 -7.48
CA LEU A 28 20.28 -8.72 -6.76
C LEU A 28 20.06 -7.44 -7.58
N SER A 29 19.39 -6.47 -7.00
CA SER A 29 19.16 -5.15 -7.57
C SER A 29 19.60 -4.04 -6.63
N VAL A 30 19.71 -2.80 -7.10
CA VAL A 30 20.06 -1.64 -6.26
C VAL A 30 19.08 -1.48 -5.09
N LYS A 31 17.78 -1.72 -5.30
CA LYS A 31 16.78 -1.69 -4.20
C LYS A 31 17.12 -2.67 -3.08
N ASN A 32 17.57 -3.89 -3.43
CA ASN A 32 17.93 -4.93 -2.46
C ASN A 32 19.27 -4.60 -1.77
N ALA A 33 20.24 -4.05 -2.52
CA ALA A 33 21.51 -3.58 -1.99
C ALA A 33 21.33 -2.48 -0.92
N LEU A 34 20.26 -1.67 -1.02
CA LEU A 34 19.88 -0.71 0.02
C LEU A 34 19.02 -1.35 1.13
N LEU A 35 18.09 -2.23 0.78
CA LEU A 35 17.19 -2.87 1.73
C LEU A 35 17.93 -3.63 2.83
N TYR A 36 18.93 -4.46 2.45
CA TYR A 36 19.62 -5.32 3.42
C TYR A 36 20.44 -4.56 4.47
N PRO A 37 21.29 -3.56 4.13
CA PRO A 37 21.96 -2.77 5.14
C PRO A 37 20.99 -1.99 6.04
N ILE A 38 19.87 -1.48 5.48
CA ILE A 38 18.85 -0.80 6.27
C ILE A 38 18.17 -1.78 7.24
N ALA A 39 17.84 -2.99 6.77
CA ALA A 39 17.27 -4.05 7.62
C ALA A 39 18.23 -4.43 8.76
N LEU A 40 19.51 -4.63 8.47
CA LEU A 40 20.55 -4.86 9.48
C LEU A 40 20.64 -3.70 10.46
N GLY A 41 20.59 -2.46 9.98
CA GLY A 41 20.58 -1.27 10.84
C GLY A 41 19.37 -1.20 11.76
N VAL A 42 18.17 -1.58 11.28
CA VAL A 42 16.96 -1.68 12.10
C VAL A 42 17.11 -2.78 13.16
N LEU A 43 17.58 -3.97 12.76
CA LEU A 43 17.82 -5.08 13.69
C LEU A 43 18.86 -4.73 14.76
N PHE A 44 19.96 -4.12 14.35
CA PHE A 44 21.02 -3.67 15.29
C PHE A 44 20.50 -2.65 16.28
N ARG A 45 19.72 -1.67 15.82
CA ARG A 45 19.07 -0.69 16.70
C ARG A 45 18.13 -1.36 17.71
N ILE A 46 17.33 -2.34 17.28
CA ILE A 46 16.46 -3.11 18.16
C ILE A 46 17.28 -3.86 19.20
N ALA A 47 18.34 -4.54 18.80
CA ALA A 47 19.22 -5.30 19.67
C ALA A 47 19.88 -4.40 20.72
N LEU A 48 20.44 -3.26 20.31
CA LEU A 48 21.06 -2.30 21.22
C LEU A 48 20.10 -1.64 22.19
N SER A 49 18.82 -1.48 21.80
CA SER A 49 17.83 -0.86 22.68
C SER A 49 17.49 -1.70 23.90
N GLY A 50 17.79 -3.00 23.89
CA GLY A 50 17.45 -3.97 24.94
C GLY A 50 15.95 -4.08 25.23
N ARG A 51 15.11 -3.44 24.41
CA ARG A 51 13.65 -3.32 24.60
C ARG A 51 12.86 -3.90 23.44
N PHE A 52 13.34 -5.01 22.88
CA PHE A 52 12.57 -5.67 21.85
C PHE A 52 11.22 -6.10 22.41
N ARG A 53 10.17 -5.53 21.85
CA ARG A 53 8.79 -5.97 22.09
C ARG A 53 8.18 -6.35 20.76
N MET A 54 7.81 -7.60 20.63
CA MET A 54 7.08 -8.07 19.45
C MET A 54 5.70 -7.41 19.43
N ARG A 55 5.54 -6.45 18.53
CA ARG A 55 4.24 -5.79 18.28
C ARG A 55 3.44 -6.63 17.30
N LEU A 56 2.14 -6.71 17.52
CA LEU A 56 1.24 -7.54 16.69
C LEU A 56 1.80 -8.96 16.48
N PRO A 57 1.94 -9.76 17.55
CA PRO A 57 2.62 -11.06 17.48
C PRO A 57 2.00 -11.99 16.44
N ILE A 58 0.67 -11.95 16.26
CA ILE A 58 -0.04 -12.80 15.30
C ILE A 58 0.43 -12.50 13.87
N VAL A 59 0.60 -11.21 13.48
CA VAL A 59 1.10 -10.81 12.16
C VAL A 59 2.52 -11.33 11.95
N ASN A 60 3.39 -11.13 12.93
CA ASN A 60 4.78 -11.56 12.82
C ASN A 60 4.91 -13.09 12.72
N ILE A 61 4.16 -13.81 13.54
CA ILE A 61 4.13 -15.29 13.50
C ILE A 61 3.60 -15.78 12.14
N ALA A 62 2.52 -15.17 11.62
CA ALA A 62 1.97 -15.52 10.31
C ALA A 62 3.00 -15.29 9.18
N PHE A 63 3.74 -14.17 9.20
CA PHE A 63 4.83 -13.95 8.24
C PHE A 63 5.95 -14.98 8.37
N ILE A 64 6.40 -15.27 9.60
CA ILE A 64 7.47 -16.25 9.84
C ILE A 64 7.03 -17.64 9.37
N LEU A 65 5.82 -18.07 9.70
CA LEU A 65 5.27 -19.34 9.25
C LEU A 65 5.16 -19.41 7.73
N TRP A 66 4.67 -18.36 7.10
CA TRP A 66 4.54 -18.28 5.65
C TRP A 66 5.90 -18.43 4.95
N ILE A 67 6.91 -17.63 5.36
CA ILE A 67 8.26 -17.67 4.78
C ILE A 67 8.94 -19.01 5.06
N ALA A 68 8.89 -19.48 6.30
CA ALA A 68 9.52 -20.74 6.69
C ALA A 68 8.92 -21.92 5.92
N TYR A 69 7.59 -21.96 5.80
CA TYR A 69 6.92 -23.02 5.09
C TYR A 69 7.19 -22.97 3.58
N ALA A 70 7.14 -21.80 2.95
CA ALA A 70 7.51 -21.64 1.55
C ALA A 70 8.95 -22.08 1.28
N THR A 71 9.88 -21.74 2.19
CA THR A 71 11.28 -22.19 2.08
C THR A 71 11.42 -23.71 2.23
N LEU A 72 10.69 -24.30 3.18
CA LEU A 72 10.70 -25.77 3.37
C LEU A 72 10.12 -26.49 2.14
N THR A 73 9.03 -25.98 1.57
CA THR A 73 8.43 -26.59 0.37
C THR A 73 9.34 -26.44 -0.85
N TRP A 74 10.04 -25.29 -1.00
CA TRP A 74 11.06 -25.12 -2.03
C TRP A 74 12.19 -26.15 -1.86
N ILE A 75 12.72 -26.35 -0.65
CA ILE A 75 13.74 -27.39 -0.36
C ILE A 75 13.20 -28.78 -0.72
N ALA A 76 11.97 -29.11 -0.32
CA ALA A 76 11.34 -30.40 -0.60
C ALA A 76 11.20 -30.66 -2.11
N CYS A 77 10.86 -29.64 -2.90
CA CYS A 77 10.77 -29.76 -4.36
C CYS A 77 12.09 -30.14 -5.00
N ILE A 78 13.22 -29.64 -4.48
CA ILE A 78 14.56 -29.92 -5.03
C ILE A 78 15.15 -31.23 -4.51
N THR A 79 14.89 -31.59 -3.25
CA THR A 79 15.57 -32.72 -2.60
C THR A 79 14.76 -34.00 -2.56
N MET A 80 13.43 -33.92 -2.58
CA MET A 80 12.55 -35.08 -2.36
C MET A 80 11.60 -35.36 -3.53
N ILE A 81 10.97 -34.33 -4.10
CA ILE A 81 9.86 -34.52 -5.03
C ILE A 81 10.36 -34.54 -6.49
N HIS A 82 11.30 -33.66 -6.84
CA HIS A 82 11.94 -33.58 -8.17
C HIS A 82 10.94 -33.40 -9.33
N TYR A 83 10.14 -32.33 -9.30
CA TYR A 83 9.23 -32.02 -10.42
C TYR A 83 10.01 -31.82 -11.73
N PRO A 84 9.58 -32.42 -12.85
CA PRO A 84 10.17 -32.15 -14.16
C PRO A 84 10.14 -30.65 -14.48
N GLY A 85 11.26 -30.09 -14.89
CA GLY A 85 11.36 -28.66 -15.22
C GLY A 85 11.53 -27.71 -14.02
N TYR A 86 11.43 -28.17 -12.77
CA TYR A 86 11.61 -27.33 -11.59
C TYR A 86 13.09 -26.96 -11.39
N GLN A 87 13.39 -25.68 -11.54
CA GLN A 87 14.78 -25.17 -11.49
C GLN A 87 15.05 -24.53 -10.13
N ALA A 88 15.94 -25.10 -9.34
CA ALA A 88 16.23 -24.70 -7.96
C ALA A 88 16.59 -23.21 -7.82
N ILE A 89 17.52 -22.71 -8.66
CA ILE A 89 18.03 -21.33 -8.54
C ILE A 89 16.99 -20.28 -9.00
N PRO A 90 16.36 -20.38 -10.17
CA PRO A 90 15.29 -19.48 -10.56
C PRO A 90 14.14 -19.41 -9.53
N MET A 91 13.66 -20.57 -9.06
CA MET A 91 12.59 -20.64 -8.06
C MET A 91 13.01 -20.05 -6.71
N PHE A 92 14.29 -20.16 -6.31
CA PHE A 92 14.80 -19.48 -5.13
C PHE A 92 14.85 -17.94 -5.30
N ILE A 93 15.29 -17.48 -6.48
CA ILE A 93 15.31 -16.04 -6.78
C ILE A 93 13.90 -15.47 -6.71
N GLU A 94 12.92 -16.22 -7.17
CA GLU A 94 11.52 -15.82 -7.11
C GLU A 94 10.98 -15.84 -5.67
N LEU A 95 11.21 -16.93 -4.91
CA LEU A 95 10.89 -17.00 -3.48
C LEU A 95 11.47 -15.81 -2.70
N LYS A 96 12.74 -15.51 -2.97
CA LYS A 96 13.44 -14.39 -2.37
C LYS A 96 12.76 -13.05 -2.72
N SER A 97 12.52 -12.79 -3.99
CA SER A 97 12.02 -11.50 -4.45
C SER A 97 10.54 -11.27 -4.08
N MET A 98 9.72 -12.30 -4.23
CA MET A 98 8.27 -12.20 -4.03
C MET A 98 7.90 -12.26 -2.55
N LEU A 99 8.57 -13.09 -1.76
CA LEU A 99 8.19 -13.33 -0.38
C LEU A 99 9.19 -12.78 0.63
N ILE A 100 10.48 -13.13 0.54
CA ILE A 100 11.47 -12.76 1.57
C ILE A 100 11.75 -11.25 1.54
N ASP A 101 12.09 -10.70 0.35
CA ASP A 101 12.37 -9.27 0.23
C ASP A 101 11.11 -8.43 0.54
N SER A 102 9.95 -8.89 0.11
CA SER A 102 8.66 -8.25 0.39
C SER A 102 8.35 -8.21 1.89
N ALA A 103 8.52 -9.32 2.58
CA ALA A 103 8.39 -9.36 4.04
C ALA A 103 9.44 -8.48 4.74
N LEU A 104 10.66 -8.43 4.19
CA LEU A 104 11.73 -7.58 4.73
C LEU A 104 11.38 -6.09 4.59
N PHE A 105 10.77 -5.66 3.48
CA PHE A 105 10.20 -4.32 3.35
C PHE A 105 9.19 -4.04 4.46
N PHE A 106 8.24 -4.97 4.69
CA PHE A 106 7.28 -4.83 5.79
C PHE A 106 7.99 -4.65 7.14
N PHE A 107 8.91 -5.55 7.50
CA PHE A 107 9.59 -5.50 8.80
C PHE A 107 10.44 -4.24 8.99
N VAL A 108 11.16 -3.80 7.95
CA VAL A 108 11.96 -2.58 7.97
C VAL A 108 11.11 -1.36 8.32
N TYR A 109 9.96 -1.19 7.68
CA TYR A 109 9.09 -0.06 7.91
C TYR A 109 8.25 -0.22 9.19
N PHE A 110 7.83 -1.43 9.53
CA PHE A 110 7.07 -1.69 10.74
C PHE A 110 7.88 -1.49 12.02
N TYR A 111 9.13 -1.92 12.06
CA TYR A 111 10.00 -1.78 13.23
C TYR A 111 10.91 -0.56 13.16
N GLY A 112 11.16 -0.04 11.97
CA GLY A 112 12.07 1.08 11.76
C GLY A 112 11.45 2.46 11.99
N VAL A 113 10.16 2.62 11.73
CA VAL A 113 9.43 3.90 11.81
C VAL A 113 9.13 4.28 13.26
N GLU A 114 9.35 5.56 13.60
CA GLU A 114 9.13 6.10 14.94
C GLU A 114 8.26 7.35 14.91
N GLY A 115 7.04 7.19 15.42
CA GLY A 115 6.12 8.30 15.65
C GLY A 115 5.43 8.85 14.38
N GLU A 116 4.53 9.80 14.62
CA GLU A 116 3.65 10.36 13.60
C GLU A 116 4.40 11.15 12.50
N GLN A 117 5.50 11.81 12.83
CA GLN A 117 6.26 12.61 11.87
C GLN A 117 6.87 11.74 10.77
N ASP A 118 7.41 10.57 11.13
CA ASP A 118 7.93 9.61 10.16
C ASP A 118 6.82 9.06 9.29
N PHE A 119 5.69 8.70 9.91
CA PHE A 119 4.51 8.23 9.21
C PHE A 119 4.04 9.22 8.13
N PHE A 120 3.86 10.50 8.49
CA PHE A 120 3.41 11.52 7.53
C PHE A 120 4.44 11.78 6.42
N LEU A 121 5.73 11.76 6.76
CA LEU A 121 6.80 11.91 5.78
C LEU A 121 6.77 10.76 4.76
N LEU A 122 6.73 9.52 5.22
CA LEU A 122 6.73 8.34 4.37
C LEU A 122 5.46 8.23 3.53
N SER A 123 4.29 8.57 4.10
CA SER A 123 3.04 8.64 3.35
C SER A 123 3.13 9.64 2.19
N LYS A 124 3.71 10.82 2.43
CA LYS A 124 3.92 11.83 1.39
C LYS A 124 4.95 11.39 0.35
N THR A 125 6.06 10.77 0.80
CA THR A 125 7.08 10.25 -0.11
C THR A 125 6.51 9.18 -1.04
N LEU A 126 5.77 8.22 -0.49
CA LEU A 126 5.15 7.16 -1.27
C LEU A 126 4.09 7.74 -2.24
N ALA A 127 3.23 8.64 -1.76
CA ALA A 127 2.23 9.32 -2.59
C ALA A 127 2.89 10.13 -3.73
N PHE A 128 4.02 10.80 -3.46
CA PHE A 128 4.80 11.51 -4.46
C PHE A 128 5.35 10.57 -5.52
N CYS A 129 6.01 9.49 -5.12
CA CYS A 129 6.58 8.53 -6.04
C CYS A 129 5.51 7.90 -6.96
N ILE A 130 4.38 7.48 -6.40
CA ILE A 130 3.28 6.91 -7.17
C ILE A 130 2.62 7.97 -8.07
N GLY A 131 2.42 9.19 -7.58
CA GLY A 131 1.88 10.30 -8.38
C GLY A 131 2.77 10.63 -9.56
N VAL A 132 4.08 10.74 -9.36
CA VAL A 132 5.07 10.98 -10.42
C VAL A 132 5.07 9.82 -11.43
N ALA A 133 5.08 8.57 -10.97
CA ALA A 133 5.04 7.41 -11.84
C ALA A 133 3.80 7.41 -12.75
N ASN A 134 2.64 7.74 -12.22
CA ASN A 134 1.40 7.79 -13.00
C ASN A 134 1.35 9.02 -13.93
N ILE A 135 1.89 10.18 -13.52
CA ILE A 135 2.03 11.35 -14.41
C ILE A 135 2.98 11.04 -15.57
N LEU A 136 4.10 10.36 -15.30
CA LEU A 136 5.03 9.94 -16.35
C LEU A 136 4.40 8.91 -17.30
N THR A 137 3.59 7.98 -16.79
CA THR A 137 2.81 7.06 -17.63
C THR A 137 1.88 7.82 -18.58
N LEU A 138 1.16 8.85 -18.09
CA LEU A 138 0.29 9.66 -18.93
C LEU A 138 1.09 10.51 -19.93
N ALA A 139 2.25 11.04 -19.56
CA ALA A 139 3.12 11.82 -20.42
C ALA A 139 3.76 10.95 -21.53
N ASP A 140 4.12 9.69 -21.22
CA ASP A 140 4.60 8.72 -22.21
C ASP A 140 3.48 8.35 -23.20
N LEU A 141 2.28 8.10 -22.70
CA LEU A 141 1.10 7.85 -23.53
C LEU A 141 0.76 9.04 -24.46
N ALA A 142 0.98 10.28 -24.00
CA ALA A 142 0.80 11.49 -24.78
C ALA A 142 1.96 11.78 -25.74
N GLY A 143 3.01 10.98 -25.78
CA GLY A 143 4.20 11.18 -26.61
C GLY A 143 5.10 12.36 -26.17
N ILE A 144 4.90 12.88 -24.93
CA ILE A 144 5.71 13.97 -24.37
C ILE A 144 7.07 13.45 -23.90
N VAL A 145 7.09 12.24 -23.37
CA VAL A 145 8.30 11.50 -22.98
C VAL A 145 8.27 10.12 -23.67
N HIS A 146 9.42 9.51 -23.86
CA HIS A 146 9.54 8.21 -24.53
C HIS A 146 10.21 7.22 -23.57
N LEU A 147 9.43 6.68 -22.63
CA LEU A 147 9.90 5.71 -21.65
C LEU A 147 9.64 4.28 -22.09
N ASN A 148 8.85 4.08 -23.16
CA ASN A 148 8.41 2.78 -23.70
C ASN A 148 7.73 1.87 -22.65
N ILE A 149 6.97 2.50 -21.72
CA ILE A 149 6.33 1.81 -20.60
C ILE A 149 4.83 1.59 -20.79
N THR A 150 4.25 2.11 -21.88
CA THR A 150 2.80 2.33 -21.90
C THR A 150 1.99 1.26 -22.59
N VAL A 151 2.52 0.56 -23.57
CA VAL A 151 1.69 -0.34 -24.41
C VAL A 151 2.30 -1.72 -24.53
N GLY A 152 1.50 -2.74 -24.30
CA GLY A 152 1.89 -4.14 -24.52
C GLY A 152 2.13 -4.42 -26.01
N SER A 153 3.21 -5.12 -26.31
CA SER A 153 3.58 -5.47 -27.67
C SER A 153 2.89 -6.75 -28.13
N GLY A 154 1.70 -6.63 -28.71
CA GLY A 154 1.05 -7.69 -29.47
C GLY A 154 -0.10 -8.44 -28.79
N GLY A 155 -1.03 -8.96 -29.58
CA GLY A 155 -2.17 -9.79 -29.16
C GLY A 155 -3.28 -9.02 -28.43
N VAL A 156 -4.07 -9.73 -27.63
CA VAL A 156 -5.23 -9.21 -26.87
C VAL A 156 -4.85 -8.15 -25.83
N GLU A 157 -3.56 -7.95 -25.55
CA GLU A 157 -3.03 -6.97 -24.60
C GLU A 157 -2.41 -5.74 -25.26
N ALA A 158 -2.35 -5.71 -26.60
CA ALA A 158 -1.61 -4.71 -27.38
C ALA A 158 -1.97 -3.24 -27.04
N ASP A 159 -3.20 -2.97 -26.65
CA ASP A 159 -3.71 -1.60 -26.55
C ASP A 159 -4.02 -1.18 -25.10
N ARG A 160 -3.46 -1.88 -24.11
CA ARG A 160 -3.63 -1.56 -22.67
C ARG A 160 -2.46 -0.76 -22.14
N VAL A 161 -2.76 0.18 -21.27
CA VAL A 161 -1.72 0.89 -20.52
C VAL A 161 -1.19 -0.01 -19.40
N PHE A 162 0.09 -0.34 -19.46
CA PHE A 162 0.77 -1.15 -18.44
C PHE A 162 1.28 -0.31 -17.27
N GLY A 163 1.72 0.91 -17.54
CA GLY A 163 2.34 1.78 -16.57
C GLY A 163 3.74 1.30 -16.13
N VAL A 164 4.35 2.05 -15.25
CA VAL A 164 5.73 1.79 -14.78
C VAL A 164 5.88 0.50 -13.97
N PHE A 165 4.77 -0.07 -13.46
CA PHE A 165 4.81 -1.24 -12.57
C PHE A 165 4.74 -2.59 -13.31
N GLY A 166 4.88 -2.58 -14.63
CA GLY A 166 5.18 -3.74 -15.47
C GLY A 166 3.98 -4.40 -16.13
N HIS A 167 2.83 -4.56 -15.48
CA HIS A 167 1.64 -5.18 -16.04
C HIS A 167 0.38 -4.36 -15.69
N ALA A 168 -0.59 -4.31 -16.61
CA ALA A 168 -1.79 -3.49 -16.41
C ALA A 168 -2.58 -3.85 -15.13
N ASN A 169 -2.70 -5.15 -14.81
CA ASN A 169 -3.41 -5.57 -13.60
C ASN A 169 -2.64 -5.23 -12.32
N ASP A 170 -1.31 -5.31 -12.35
CA ASP A 170 -0.44 -4.98 -11.21
C ASP A 170 -0.47 -3.50 -10.91
N THR A 171 -0.32 -2.67 -11.95
CA THR A 171 -0.46 -1.21 -11.84
C THR A 171 -1.84 -0.83 -11.29
N ALA A 172 -2.89 -1.44 -11.81
CA ALA A 172 -4.25 -1.17 -11.36
C ALA A 172 -4.49 -1.58 -9.90
N ALA A 173 -4.04 -2.78 -9.50
CA ALA A 173 -4.16 -3.26 -8.13
C ALA A 173 -3.36 -2.39 -7.13
N LEU A 174 -2.15 -1.96 -7.51
CA LEU A 174 -1.36 -1.03 -6.70
C LEU A 174 -2.07 0.31 -6.52
N ILE A 175 -2.64 0.86 -7.61
CA ILE A 175 -3.40 2.11 -7.53
C ILE A 175 -4.62 1.93 -6.63
N VAL A 176 -5.38 0.84 -6.75
CA VAL A 176 -6.50 0.53 -5.86
C VAL A 176 -6.05 0.49 -4.39
N CYS A 177 -4.89 -0.10 -4.11
CA CYS A 177 -4.36 -0.14 -2.75
C CYS A 177 -3.96 1.25 -2.21
N LEU A 178 -3.27 2.07 -3.03
CA LEU A 178 -2.62 3.30 -2.55
C LEU A 178 -3.45 4.58 -2.77
N LEU A 179 -4.43 4.58 -3.68
CA LEU A 179 -5.26 5.75 -3.98
C LEU A 179 -5.95 6.34 -2.73
N PRO A 180 -6.53 5.53 -1.81
CA PRO A 180 -7.12 6.07 -0.57
C PRO A 180 -6.08 6.80 0.29
N MET A 181 -4.83 6.32 0.36
CA MET A 181 -3.74 6.99 1.07
C MET A 181 -3.39 8.33 0.40
N MET A 182 -3.29 8.38 -0.93
CA MET A 182 -3.03 9.63 -1.66
C MET A 182 -4.11 10.67 -1.38
N VAL A 183 -5.38 10.26 -1.36
CA VAL A 183 -6.50 11.12 -0.97
C VAL A 183 -6.37 11.59 0.49
N ALA A 184 -5.97 10.72 1.43
CA ALA A 184 -5.73 11.09 2.82
C ALA A 184 -4.58 12.12 2.96
N VAL A 185 -3.50 11.97 2.19
CA VAL A 185 -2.39 12.95 2.11
C VAL A 185 -2.90 14.30 1.60
N ALA A 186 -3.71 14.29 0.54
CA ALA A 186 -4.30 15.52 -0.01
C ALA A 186 -5.20 16.23 1.02
N GLN A 187 -6.10 15.48 1.69
CA GLN A 187 -7.01 16.03 2.72
C GLN A 187 -6.25 16.62 3.91
N SER A 188 -5.13 16.01 4.29
CA SER A 188 -4.30 16.46 5.43
C SER A 188 -3.37 17.62 5.07
N SER A 189 -3.27 17.98 3.80
CA SER A 189 -2.39 19.05 3.30
C SER A 189 -3.11 20.38 3.22
N ARG A 190 -2.33 21.50 3.22
CA ARG A 190 -2.87 22.88 3.20
C ARG A 190 -2.68 23.52 1.83
N SER A 191 -3.63 24.38 1.42
CA SER A 191 -3.54 25.27 0.26
C SER A 191 -3.02 24.58 -1.03
N ALA A 192 -2.00 25.17 -1.69
CA ALA A 192 -1.42 24.69 -2.95
C ALA A 192 -0.91 23.23 -2.87
N ALA A 193 -0.35 22.80 -1.74
CA ALA A 193 0.07 21.42 -1.56
C ALA A 193 -1.10 20.44 -1.67
N ARG A 194 -2.30 20.82 -1.25
CA ARG A 194 -3.51 19.98 -1.39
C ARG A 194 -3.84 19.74 -2.87
N ILE A 195 -3.77 20.79 -3.70
CA ILE A 195 -4.02 20.68 -5.14
C ILE A 195 -3.00 19.73 -5.78
N PHE A 196 -1.72 19.91 -5.46
CA PHE A 196 -0.66 19.04 -5.95
C PHE A 196 -0.94 17.56 -5.69
N TRP A 197 -1.35 17.20 -4.47
CA TRP A 197 -1.66 15.82 -4.12
C TRP A 197 -2.92 15.30 -4.82
N TYR A 198 -3.94 16.15 -5.03
CA TYR A 198 -5.12 15.76 -5.81
C TYR A 198 -4.79 15.55 -7.29
N VAL A 199 -3.87 16.32 -7.86
CA VAL A 199 -3.40 16.09 -9.23
C VAL A 199 -2.74 14.71 -9.35
N GLY A 200 -1.88 14.33 -8.41
CA GLY A 200 -1.29 12.99 -8.38
C GLY A 200 -2.33 11.88 -8.22
N ALA A 201 -3.33 12.08 -7.36
CA ALA A 201 -4.42 11.13 -7.19
C ALA A 201 -5.29 11.02 -8.44
N LEU A 202 -5.59 12.14 -9.12
CA LEU A 202 -6.36 12.15 -10.36
C LEU A 202 -5.59 11.48 -11.51
N ALA A 203 -4.29 11.71 -11.63
CA ALA A 203 -3.43 11.00 -12.57
C ALA A 203 -3.48 9.48 -12.32
N SER A 204 -3.47 9.06 -11.05
CA SER A 204 -3.61 7.64 -10.69
C SER A 204 -4.97 7.07 -11.09
N VAL A 205 -6.06 7.82 -10.92
CA VAL A 205 -7.40 7.42 -11.39
C VAL A 205 -7.42 7.29 -12.92
N ALA A 206 -6.82 8.24 -13.63
CA ALA A 206 -6.74 8.19 -15.10
C ALA A 206 -5.97 6.94 -15.57
N VAL A 207 -4.80 6.66 -15.00
CA VAL A 207 -4.04 5.44 -15.32
C VAL A 207 -4.85 4.19 -14.97
N LEU A 208 -5.52 4.13 -13.80
CA LEU A 208 -6.38 3.01 -13.41
C LEU A 208 -7.43 2.70 -14.48
N ILE A 209 -8.09 3.71 -15.03
CA ILE A 209 -9.10 3.57 -16.08
C ILE A 209 -8.45 3.04 -17.36
N LEU A 210 -7.30 3.60 -17.76
CA LEU A 210 -6.58 3.24 -18.97
C LEU A 210 -5.98 1.83 -18.95
N THR A 211 -5.77 1.24 -17.75
CA THR A 211 -5.37 -0.17 -17.64
C THR A 211 -6.45 -1.13 -18.12
N VAL A 212 -7.71 -0.72 -18.20
CA VAL A 212 -8.90 -1.54 -18.51
C VAL A 212 -8.90 -2.85 -17.71
N SER A 213 -8.51 -2.77 -16.42
CA SER A 213 -8.45 -3.93 -15.52
C SER A 213 -9.78 -4.17 -14.84
N ARG A 214 -10.50 -5.19 -15.31
CA ARG A 214 -11.78 -5.61 -14.69
C ARG A 214 -11.61 -5.98 -13.21
N ALA A 215 -10.52 -6.64 -12.87
CA ALA A 215 -10.20 -6.98 -11.49
C ALA A 215 -10.14 -5.74 -10.59
N ALA A 216 -9.51 -4.67 -11.06
CA ALA A 216 -9.41 -3.43 -10.31
C ALA A 216 -10.74 -2.70 -10.18
N TYR A 217 -11.58 -2.72 -11.21
CA TYR A 217 -12.92 -2.14 -11.13
C TYR A 217 -13.79 -2.87 -10.11
N VAL A 218 -13.74 -4.22 -10.10
CA VAL A 218 -14.39 -5.03 -9.06
C VAL A 218 -13.80 -4.72 -7.69
N GLY A 219 -12.47 -4.56 -7.58
CA GLY A 219 -11.77 -4.15 -6.37
C GLY A 219 -12.26 -2.82 -5.80
N VAL A 220 -12.47 -1.81 -6.67
CA VAL A 220 -13.04 -0.52 -6.27
C VAL A 220 -14.50 -0.67 -5.83
N ILE A 221 -15.32 -1.38 -6.60
CA ILE A 221 -16.76 -1.49 -6.29
C ILE A 221 -16.98 -2.35 -5.04
N VAL A 222 -16.45 -3.56 -5.02
CA VAL A 222 -16.70 -4.54 -3.94
C VAL A 222 -15.83 -4.24 -2.73
N GLY A 223 -14.51 -4.06 -2.93
CA GLY A 223 -13.57 -3.84 -1.83
C GLY A 223 -13.82 -2.50 -1.12
N TYR A 224 -13.99 -1.40 -1.88
CA TYR A 224 -14.31 -0.11 -1.27
C TYR A 224 -15.74 -0.07 -0.72
N GLY A 225 -16.70 -0.77 -1.34
CA GLY A 225 -18.05 -0.95 -0.79
C GLY A 225 -18.02 -1.63 0.59
N ALA A 226 -17.25 -2.71 0.73
CA ALA A 226 -17.02 -3.37 2.01
C ALA A 226 -16.35 -2.44 3.02
N ALA A 227 -15.35 -1.65 2.59
CA ALA A 227 -14.67 -0.66 3.44
C ALA A 227 -15.63 0.44 3.91
N VAL A 228 -16.50 0.96 3.04
CA VAL A 228 -17.55 1.92 3.41
C VAL A 228 -18.47 1.30 4.47
N TRP A 229 -18.91 0.06 4.28
CA TRP A 229 -19.76 -0.64 5.25
C TRP A 229 -19.07 -0.80 6.60
N MET A 230 -17.81 -1.20 6.63
CA MET A 230 -17.03 -1.34 7.86
C MET A 230 -16.77 0.00 8.55
N CYS A 231 -16.46 1.03 7.78
CA CYS A 231 -16.14 2.38 8.29
C CYS A 231 -17.37 3.29 8.42
N ARG A 232 -18.60 2.84 8.15
CA ARG A 232 -19.82 3.67 8.08
C ARG A 232 -20.07 4.54 9.31
N ARG A 233 -19.65 4.10 10.49
CA ARG A 233 -19.80 4.87 11.75
C ARG A 233 -18.85 6.08 11.83
N TYR A 234 -17.82 6.10 10.99
CA TYR A 234 -16.77 7.12 10.98
C TYR A 234 -16.84 8.03 9.74
N LEU A 235 -17.65 7.64 8.76
CA LEU A 235 -17.82 8.34 7.49
C LEU A 235 -19.22 8.99 7.45
N PRO A 236 -19.32 10.34 7.42
CA PRO A 236 -20.61 10.99 7.21
C PRO A 236 -21.15 10.64 5.82
N THR A 237 -22.42 10.25 5.74
CA THR A 237 -23.08 9.81 4.50
C THR A 237 -22.92 10.83 3.36
N SER A 238 -23.05 12.12 3.67
CA SER A 238 -22.85 13.19 2.70
C SER A 238 -21.46 13.20 2.06
N ARG A 239 -20.42 12.87 2.82
CA ARG A 239 -19.05 12.76 2.28
C ARG A 239 -18.91 11.53 1.40
N VAL A 240 -19.45 10.40 1.81
CA VAL A 240 -19.42 9.17 1.00
C VAL A 240 -20.11 9.44 -0.34
N MET A 241 -21.31 10.01 -0.34
CA MET A 241 -22.02 10.36 -1.57
C MET A 241 -21.24 11.35 -2.43
N ALA A 242 -20.65 12.40 -1.84
CA ALA A 242 -19.86 13.38 -2.58
C ALA A 242 -18.63 12.72 -3.22
N TRP A 243 -17.88 11.90 -2.50
CA TRP A 243 -16.71 11.21 -3.05
C TRP A 243 -17.07 10.16 -4.11
N THR A 244 -18.20 9.46 -3.94
CA THR A 244 -18.71 8.54 -4.96
C THR A 244 -19.07 9.30 -6.24
N LEU A 245 -19.78 10.41 -6.12
CA LEU A 245 -20.15 11.23 -7.28
C LEU A 245 -18.92 11.81 -7.97
N ILE A 246 -17.96 12.37 -7.23
CA ILE A 246 -16.70 12.88 -7.77
C ILE A 246 -15.94 11.74 -8.48
N GLY A 247 -15.83 10.58 -7.86
CA GLY A 247 -15.18 9.42 -8.44
C GLY A 247 -15.82 8.98 -9.76
N LEU A 248 -17.16 8.87 -9.79
CA LEU A 248 -17.90 8.52 -11.01
C LEU A 248 -17.72 9.58 -12.11
N THR A 249 -17.77 10.86 -11.74
CA THR A 249 -17.56 11.97 -12.70
C THR A 249 -16.15 11.96 -13.27
N CYS A 250 -15.12 11.81 -12.41
CA CYS A 250 -13.73 11.69 -12.86
C CYS A 250 -13.52 10.47 -13.76
N THR A 251 -14.16 9.34 -13.42
CA THR A 251 -14.11 8.12 -14.23
C THR A 251 -14.74 8.34 -15.61
N ALA A 252 -15.92 8.96 -15.66
CA ALA A 252 -16.61 9.26 -16.93
C ALA A 252 -15.78 10.22 -17.81
N ILE A 253 -15.22 11.28 -17.22
CA ILE A 253 -14.38 12.23 -17.93
C ILE A 253 -13.11 11.53 -18.46
N ALA A 254 -12.40 10.77 -17.63
CA ALA A 254 -11.17 10.09 -18.05
C ALA A 254 -11.44 9.04 -19.13
N ALA A 255 -12.52 8.27 -19.02
CA ALA A 255 -12.93 7.32 -20.04
C ALA A 255 -13.31 8.02 -21.37
N GLY A 256 -14.02 9.16 -21.30
CA GLY A 256 -14.38 9.95 -22.47
C GLY A 256 -13.15 10.56 -23.15
N VAL A 257 -12.21 11.11 -22.38
CA VAL A 257 -10.93 11.65 -22.88
C VAL A 257 -10.10 10.52 -23.53
N ALA A 258 -9.98 9.38 -22.87
CA ALA A 258 -9.26 8.23 -23.40
C ALA A 258 -9.86 7.75 -24.74
N ALA A 259 -11.18 7.61 -24.81
CA ALA A 259 -11.89 7.22 -26.04
C ALA A 259 -11.79 8.25 -27.18
N ALA A 260 -11.53 9.53 -26.86
CA ALA A 260 -11.36 10.60 -27.83
C ALA A 260 -9.91 10.73 -28.32
N LEU A 261 -8.93 10.53 -27.43
CA LEU A 261 -7.51 10.79 -27.73
C LEU A 261 -6.74 9.54 -28.21
N ILE A 262 -7.21 8.34 -27.82
CA ILE A 262 -6.54 7.08 -28.17
C ILE A 262 -7.45 6.31 -29.12
N PRO A 263 -7.12 6.21 -30.45
CA PRO A 263 -8.01 5.70 -31.48
C PRO A 263 -8.57 4.30 -31.17
N ASP A 264 -7.73 3.40 -30.68
CA ASP A 264 -8.10 2.00 -30.46
C ASP A 264 -8.70 1.75 -29.05
N MET A 265 -8.58 2.70 -28.13
CA MET A 265 -9.06 2.54 -26.75
C MET A 265 -10.58 2.31 -26.67
N ARG A 266 -11.35 2.94 -27.58
CA ARG A 266 -12.80 2.73 -27.66
C ARG A 266 -13.14 1.26 -27.99
N GLN A 267 -12.38 0.65 -28.89
CA GLN A 267 -12.55 -0.75 -29.26
C GLN A 267 -12.11 -1.67 -28.10
N VAL A 268 -11.00 -1.37 -27.45
CA VAL A 268 -10.51 -2.10 -26.27
C VAL A 268 -11.54 -2.08 -25.14
N PHE A 269 -12.14 -0.90 -24.84
CA PHE A 269 -13.21 -0.80 -23.85
C PHE A 269 -14.43 -1.63 -24.24
N ALA A 270 -14.88 -1.52 -25.50
CA ALA A 270 -16.04 -2.26 -26.00
C ALA A 270 -15.79 -3.77 -25.92
N GLU A 271 -14.65 -4.24 -26.40
CA GLU A 271 -14.31 -5.67 -26.40
C GLU A 271 -14.18 -6.22 -24.97
N ARG A 272 -13.42 -5.58 -24.10
CA ARG A 272 -13.12 -6.13 -22.77
C ARG A 272 -14.24 -5.97 -21.75
N ILE A 273 -14.96 -4.86 -21.78
CA ILE A 273 -16.00 -4.59 -20.76
C ILE A 273 -17.34 -5.17 -21.21
N PHE A 274 -17.70 -5.06 -22.50
CA PHE A 274 -19.00 -5.49 -22.98
C PHE A 274 -18.95 -6.86 -23.66
N ASN A 275 -18.18 -7.02 -24.73
CA ASN A 275 -18.21 -8.25 -25.53
C ASN A 275 -17.75 -9.49 -24.77
N GLN A 276 -16.58 -9.40 -24.08
CA GLN A 276 -16.09 -10.52 -23.28
C GLN A 276 -16.98 -10.81 -22.06
N SER A 277 -17.55 -9.79 -21.43
CA SER A 277 -18.43 -9.98 -20.26
C SER A 277 -19.80 -10.54 -20.64
N MET A 278 -20.26 -10.29 -21.87
CA MET A 278 -21.52 -10.80 -22.44
C MET A 278 -21.34 -12.12 -23.22
N ALA A 279 -20.13 -12.64 -23.29
CA ALA A 279 -19.85 -13.91 -23.97
C ALA A 279 -20.63 -15.05 -23.34
N GLY A 280 -21.22 -15.92 -24.15
CA GLY A 280 -22.09 -17.01 -23.71
C GLY A 280 -21.38 -18.14 -22.92
N SER A 281 -20.07 -18.05 -22.69
CA SER A 281 -19.31 -18.99 -21.87
C SER A 281 -18.55 -18.28 -20.73
N LEU A 282 -18.58 -18.89 -19.54
CA LEU A 282 -17.83 -18.39 -18.37
C LEU A 282 -16.32 -18.36 -18.61
N SER A 283 -15.78 -19.25 -19.42
CA SER A 283 -14.36 -19.27 -19.75
C SER A 283 -13.96 -18.00 -20.50
N VAL A 284 -14.70 -17.63 -21.54
CA VAL A 284 -14.44 -16.40 -22.32
C VAL A 284 -14.67 -15.15 -21.45
N ALA A 285 -15.78 -15.11 -20.70
CA ALA A 285 -16.10 -14.00 -19.79
C ALA A 285 -15.00 -13.79 -18.72
N SER A 286 -14.38 -14.86 -18.23
CA SER A 286 -13.30 -14.83 -17.25
C SER A 286 -11.90 -14.68 -17.86
N SER A 287 -11.76 -14.53 -19.19
CA SER A 287 -10.47 -14.59 -19.89
C SER A 287 -9.70 -15.89 -19.62
N GLY A 288 -10.37 -17.03 -19.65
CA GLY A 288 -9.78 -18.36 -19.42
C GLY A 288 -9.54 -18.72 -17.94
N ARG A 289 -9.74 -17.82 -17.02
CA ARG A 289 -9.43 -18.06 -15.58
C ARG A 289 -10.22 -19.21 -14.97
N THR A 290 -11.49 -19.38 -15.33
CA THR A 290 -12.29 -20.50 -14.81
C THR A 290 -11.72 -21.85 -15.22
N THR A 291 -11.17 -21.97 -16.42
CA THR A 291 -10.47 -23.19 -16.86
C THR A 291 -9.18 -23.40 -16.08
N ILE A 292 -8.38 -22.35 -15.90
CA ILE A 292 -7.15 -22.39 -15.11
C ILE A 292 -7.45 -22.83 -13.65
N TRP A 293 -8.47 -22.25 -13.03
CA TRP A 293 -8.85 -22.58 -11.66
C TRP A 293 -9.39 -24.00 -11.53
N SER A 294 -10.22 -24.46 -12.48
CA SER A 294 -10.73 -25.83 -12.47
C SER A 294 -9.59 -26.85 -12.63
N THR A 295 -8.59 -26.56 -13.45
CA THR A 295 -7.40 -27.42 -13.61
C THR A 295 -6.60 -27.49 -12.30
N ALA A 296 -6.36 -26.36 -11.64
CA ALA A 296 -5.67 -26.32 -10.33
C ALA A 296 -6.43 -27.15 -9.27
N ILE A 297 -7.74 -26.95 -9.15
CA ILE A 297 -8.58 -27.66 -8.20
C ILE A 297 -8.60 -29.15 -8.52
N ALA A 298 -8.73 -29.55 -9.79
CA ALA A 298 -8.71 -30.94 -10.20
C ALA A 298 -7.37 -31.64 -9.85
N ALA A 299 -6.25 -30.94 -10.06
CA ALA A 299 -4.94 -31.44 -9.65
C ALA A 299 -4.84 -31.65 -8.13
N MET A 300 -5.32 -30.71 -7.32
CA MET A 300 -5.36 -30.86 -5.85
C MET A 300 -6.28 -31.99 -5.42
N MET A 301 -7.41 -32.15 -6.05
CA MET A 301 -8.36 -33.23 -5.73
C MET A 301 -7.84 -34.63 -6.09
N SER A 302 -7.03 -34.75 -7.15
CA SER A 302 -6.37 -36.01 -7.50
C SER A 302 -5.28 -36.42 -6.50
N HIS A 303 -4.78 -35.47 -5.71
CA HIS A 303 -3.79 -35.70 -4.66
C HIS A 303 -4.24 -35.05 -3.33
N PRO A 304 -5.20 -35.64 -2.59
CA PRO A 304 -5.88 -34.96 -1.47
C PRO A 304 -4.95 -34.43 -0.36
N LEU A 305 -3.78 -35.03 -0.17
CA LEU A 305 -2.79 -34.53 0.80
C LEU A 305 -2.31 -33.12 0.44
N THR A 306 -2.22 -32.80 -0.85
CA THR A 306 -1.79 -31.49 -1.32
C THR A 306 -2.79 -30.36 -1.02
N LEU A 307 -4.05 -30.70 -0.70
CA LEU A 307 -4.98 -29.69 -0.16
C LEU A 307 -4.46 -29.08 1.15
N LEU A 308 -3.78 -29.89 1.98
CA LEU A 308 -3.21 -29.45 3.26
C LEU A 308 -1.79 -28.90 3.11
N THR A 309 -0.94 -29.59 2.33
CA THR A 309 0.50 -29.29 2.26
C THR A 309 0.89 -28.43 1.07
N GLY A 310 0.04 -28.31 0.04
CA GLY A 310 0.40 -27.77 -1.26
C GLY A 310 1.27 -28.70 -2.08
N PHE A 311 1.54 -28.29 -3.33
CA PHE A 311 2.46 -28.99 -4.24
C PHE A 311 3.91 -28.52 -4.06
N GLY A 312 4.14 -27.34 -3.48
CA GLY A 312 5.43 -26.69 -3.29
C GLY A 312 5.46 -25.29 -3.90
N TRP A 313 6.48 -24.52 -3.50
CA TRP A 313 6.64 -23.13 -3.94
C TRP A 313 6.74 -23.06 -5.48
N ASP A 314 5.88 -22.25 -6.09
CA ASP A 314 5.80 -21.94 -7.53
C ASP A 314 5.71 -23.17 -8.46
N VAL A 315 5.22 -24.31 -7.95
CA VAL A 315 5.06 -25.55 -8.73
C VAL A 315 3.96 -25.42 -9.78
N TYR A 316 2.96 -24.55 -9.56
CA TYR A 316 1.87 -24.34 -10.54
C TYR A 316 2.43 -23.87 -11.89
N HIS A 317 3.30 -22.86 -11.89
CA HIS A 317 3.95 -22.35 -13.09
C HIS A 317 4.80 -23.44 -13.79
N THR A 318 5.51 -24.25 -13.01
CA THR A 318 6.31 -25.36 -13.54
C THR A 318 5.45 -26.45 -14.19
N MET A 319 4.30 -26.78 -13.59
CA MET A 319 3.42 -27.86 -14.09
C MET A 319 2.59 -27.46 -15.29
N PHE A 320 2.15 -26.20 -15.37
CA PHE A 320 1.14 -25.77 -16.35
C PHE A 320 1.64 -24.66 -17.29
N GLU A 321 2.85 -24.14 -17.09
CA GLU A 321 3.44 -23.01 -17.85
C GLU A 321 2.52 -21.76 -17.86
N LEU A 322 1.65 -21.64 -16.86
CA LEU A 322 0.64 -20.60 -16.70
C LEU A 322 0.69 -20.04 -15.28
N VAL A 323 0.15 -18.86 -15.11
CA VAL A 323 -0.12 -18.28 -13.77
C VAL A 323 -1.59 -18.48 -13.39
N THR A 324 -1.84 -18.66 -12.10
CA THR A 324 -3.20 -18.93 -11.58
C THR A 324 -4.16 -17.76 -11.81
N HIS A 325 -3.65 -16.53 -11.93
CA HIS A 325 -4.45 -15.30 -11.91
C HIS A 325 -5.42 -15.20 -10.72
N ASN A 326 -5.06 -15.84 -9.61
CA ASN A 326 -5.76 -15.78 -8.33
C ASN A 326 -4.75 -16.07 -7.22
N TYR A 327 -4.33 -15.04 -6.51
CA TYR A 327 -3.26 -15.14 -5.52
C TYR A 327 -3.61 -16.10 -4.37
N TYR A 328 -4.89 -16.16 -3.96
CA TYR A 328 -5.32 -17.09 -2.90
C TYR A 328 -5.25 -18.55 -3.35
N LEU A 329 -5.67 -18.83 -4.59
CA LEU A 329 -5.55 -20.16 -5.19
C LEU A 329 -4.08 -20.53 -5.37
N ASP A 330 -3.24 -19.59 -5.77
CA ASP A 330 -1.80 -19.77 -5.89
C ASP A 330 -1.16 -20.18 -4.56
N GLN A 331 -1.48 -19.43 -3.49
CA GLN A 331 -1.03 -19.77 -2.15
C GLN A 331 -1.55 -21.13 -1.67
N TRP A 332 -2.81 -21.46 -1.99
CA TRP A 332 -3.38 -22.74 -1.62
C TRP A 332 -2.76 -23.88 -2.42
N PHE A 333 -2.61 -23.73 -3.73
CA PHE A 333 -1.98 -24.73 -4.59
C PHE A 333 -0.51 -24.99 -4.19
N GLY A 334 0.27 -23.93 -4.05
CA GLY A 334 1.71 -24.02 -3.74
C GLY A 334 1.98 -24.43 -2.29
N LEU A 335 1.33 -23.79 -1.34
CA LEU A 335 1.66 -23.89 0.09
C LEU A 335 0.53 -24.51 0.93
N GLY A 336 -0.50 -25.06 0.30
CA GLY A 336 -1.62 -25.68 1.00
C GLY A 336 -2.36 -24.72 1.94
N LEU A 337 -3.08 -25.29 2.91
CA LEU A 337 -3.81 -24.49 3.90
C LEU A 337 -2.88 -23.66 4.79
N ILE A 338 -1.63 -24.07 5.00
CA ILE A 338 -0.67 -23.33 5.83
C ILE A 338 -0.35 -21.98 5.18
N GLY A 339 -0.01 -21.98 3.88
CA GLY A 339 0.25 -20.75 3.14
C GLY A 339 -0.96 -19.85 3.04
N LEU A 340 -2.10 -20.42 2.63
CA LEU A 340 -3.36 -19.69 2.49
C LEU A 340 -3.79 -19.03 3.80
N PHE A 341 -3.85 -19.79 4.90
CA PHE A 341 -4.28 -19.22 6.19
C PHE A 341 -3.27 -18.25 6.80
N SER A 342 -1.98 -18.44 6.56
CA SER A 342 -0.96 -17.45 6.96
C SER A 342 -1.21 -16.12 6.27
N PHE A 343 -1.42 -16.12 4.97
CA PHE A 343 -1.70 -14.90 4.19
C PHE A 343 -3.03 -14.25 4.60
N LEU A 344 -4.12 -15.01 4.68
CA LEU A 344 -5.43 -14.51 5.13
C LEU A 344 -5.38 -13.94 6.56
N THR A 345 -4.58 -14.55 7.44
CA THR A 345 -4.36 -14.05 8.81
C THR A 345 -3.67 -12.68 8.77
N ILE A 346 -2.68 -12.48 7.91
CA ILE A 346 -2.01 -11.19 7.74
C ILE A 346 -3.01 -10.13 7.26
N GLU A 347 -3.77 -10.41 6.20
CA GLU A 347 -4.79 -9.48 5.67
C GLU A 347 -5.84 -9.11 6.73
N TYR A 348 -6.39 -10.12 7.40
CA TYR A 348 -7.36 -9.91 8.48
C TYR A 348 -6.81 -9.01 9.59
N GLN A 349 -5.59 -9.28 10.04
CA GLN A 349 -4.96 -8.51 11.11
C GLN A 349 -4.66 -7.05 10.70
N ILE A 350 -4.30 -6.81 9.43
CA ILE A 350 -4.14 -5.45 8.90
C ILE A 350 -5.47 -4.70 9.02
N VAL A 351 -6.56 -5.27 8.50
CA VAL A 351 -7.88 -4.64 8.53
C VAL A 351 -8.37 -4.47 9.97
N ALA A 352 -8.29 -5.49 10.81
CA ALA A 352 -8.75 -5.45 12.19
C ALA A 352 -7.99 -4.39 13.01
N THR A 353 -6.67 -4.30 12.84
CA THR A 353 -5.84 -3.30 13.54
C THR A 353 -6.14 -1.90 13.03
N ALA A 354 -6.30 -1.71 11.71
CA ALA A 354 -6.65 -0.43 11.11
C ALA A 354 -8.02 0.09 11.61
N VAL A 355 -9.05 -0.78 11.62
CA VAL A 355 -10.38 -0.44 12.14
C VAL A 355 -10.32 -0.08 13.62
N GLY A 356 -9.60 -0.85 14.44
CA GLY A 356 -9.39 -0.54 15.85
C GLY A 356 -8.67 0.80 16.07
N ALA A 357 -7.75 1.15 15.18
CA ALA A 357 -7.00 2.39 15.25
C ALA A 357 -7.83 3.63 14.83
N ILE A 358 -8.93 3.51 14.08
CA ILE A 358 -9.74 4.68 13.67
C ILE A 358 -10.21 5.48 14.88
N THR A 359 -10.70 4.81 15.92
CA THR A 359 -11.17 5.48 17.15
C THR A 359 -10.03 5.89 18.07
N ALA A 360 -8.98 5.09 18.12
CA ALA A 360 -7.83 5.31 18.97
C ALA A 360 -6.92 6.46 18.49
N SER A 361 -6.93 6.73 17.18
CA SER A 361 -6.01 7.68 16.54
C SER A 361 -6.41 9.14 16.75
N PRO A 362 -5.42 10.06 16.82
CA PRO A 362 -5.65 11.49 16.70
C PRO A 362 -6.39 11.85 15.41
N LYS A 363 -7.11 12.98 15.41
CA LYS A 363 -7.93 13.43 14.27
C LYS A 363 -7.17 13.46 12.93
N GLN A 364 -5.88 13.79 12.96
CA GLN A 364 -5.02 13.88 11.77
C GLN A 364 -4.68 12.52 11.18
N LEU A 365 -4.59 11.48 11.98
CA LEU A 365 -4.21 10.12 11.57
C LEU A 365 -5.42 9.29 11.09
N ARG A 366 -6.64 9.61 11.56
CA ARG A 366 -7.87 8.86 11.21
C ARG A 366 -8.11 8.67 9.72
N PRO A 367 -7.94 9.69 8.84
CA PRO A 367 -8.11 9.50 7.39
C PRO A 367 -7.20 8.42 6.81
N TYR A 368 -5.99 8.30 7.34
CA TYR A 368 -5.02 7.29 6.89
C TYR A 368 -5.38 5.89 7.38
N MET A 369 -5.94 5.75 8.58
CA MET A 369 -6.43 4.45 9.07
C MET A 369 -7.62 3.97 8.24
N ILE A 370 -8.53 4.87 7.90
CA ILE A 370 -9.62 4.58 6.96
C ILE A 370 -9.04 4.21 5.59
N ALA A 371 -8.06 4.96 5.09
CA ALA A 371 -7.40 4.67 3.82
C ALA A 371 -6.74 3.29 3.79
N LEU A 372 -6.14 2.85 4.91
CA LEU A 372 -5.56 1.52 5.02
C LEU A 372 -6.62 0.43 4.90
N VAL A 373 -7.81 0.60 5.51
CA VAL A 373 -8.93 -0.34 5.36
C VAL A 373 -9.39 -0.41 3.90
N PHE A 374 -9.59 0.75 3.25
CA PHE A 374 -10.01 0.81 1.84
C PHE A 374 -8.99 0.17 0.92
N GLY A 375 -7.71 0.53 1.07
CA GLY A 375 -6.62 0.01 0.24
C GLY A 375 -6.47 -1.50 0.39
N THR A 376 -6.50 -2.02 1.62
CA THR A 376 -6.35 -3.47 1.87
C THR A 376 -7.53 -4.26 1.31
N LEU A 377 -8.78 -3.83 1.56
CA LEU A 377 -9.95 -4.54 1.04
C LEU A 377 -10.07 -4.43 -0.48
N GLY A 378 -9.73 -3.28 -1.06
CA GLY A 378 -9.65 -3.13 -2.52
C GLY A 378 -8.62 -4.07 -3.14
N LEU A 379 -7.42 -4.13 -2.56
CA LEU A 379 -6.36 -5.03 -3.00
C LEU A 379 -6.76 -6.50 -2.85
N ALA A 380 -7.35 -6.89 -1.72
CA ALA A 380 -7.79 -8.26 -1.47
C ALA A 380 -8.73 -8.78 -2.58
N VAL A 381 -9.65 -7.93 -3.03
CA VAL A 381 -10.53 -8.27 -4.18
C VAL A 381 -9.74 -8.35 -5.49
N CYS A 382 -8.77 -7.47 -5.72
CA CYS A 382 -7.91 -7.55 -6.91
C CYS A 382 -7.12 -8.85 -6.95
N LEU A 383 -6.59 -9.30 -5.81
CA LEU A 383 -5.81 -10.54 -5.67
C LEU A 383 -6.63 -11.80 -5.94
N PHE A 384 -7.95 -11.73 -5.78
CA PHE A 384 -8.84 -12.83 -6.17
C PHE A 384 -8.90 -13.02 -7.71
N PHE A 385 -8.58 -11.98 -8.48
CA PHE A 385 -8.63 -12.00 -9.94
C PHE A 385 -7.27 -11.82 -10.61
N GLY A 386 -6.18 -11.83 -9.85
CA GLY A 386 -4.82 -11.66 -10.37
C GLY A 386 -3.77 -12.01 -9.34
N ASN A 387 -2.56 -12.19 -9.82
CA ASN A 387 -1.37 -12.21 -8.99
C ASN A 387 -0.75 -10.81 -9.01
N LEU A 388 0.05 -10.50 -8.03
CA LEU A 388 0.76 -9.23 -7.95
C LEU A 388 2.25 -9.55 -7.88
N ASP A 389 3.02 -9.08 -8.85
CA ASP A 389 4.45 -9.38 -8.92
C ASP A 389 5.30 -8.21 -8.38
N LYS A 390 5.69 -7.29 -9.24
CA LYS A 390 6.58 -6.17 -8.88
C LYS A 390 6.01 -5.26 -7.77
N PRO A 391 4.71 -4.94 -7.71
CA PRO A 391 4.18 -3.98 -6.74
C PRO A 391 4.19 -4.42 -5.27
N TRP A 392 4.46 -5.69 -4.96
CA TRP A 392 4.47 -6.16 -3.56
C TRP A 392 5.35 -5.31 -2.64
N SER A 393 6.52 -4.89 -3.10
CA SER A 393 7.41 -4.04 -2.31
C SER A 393 6.73 -2.74 -1.84
N TYR A 394 5.95 -2.08 -2.71
CA TYR A 394 5.20 -0.84 -2.36
C TYR A 394 4.07 -1.12 -1.37
N VAL A 395 3.35 -2.21 -1.59
CA VAL A 395 2.27 -2.65 -0.70
C VAL A 395 2.81 -2.88 0.71
N TRP A 396 3.91 -3.63 0.83
CA TRP A 396 4.48 -3.96 2.13
C TRP A 396 5.17 -2.77 2.81
N VAL A 397 5.76 -1.84 2.06
CA VAL A 397 6.21 -0.54 2.57
C VAL A 397 5.02 0.22 3.19
N TYR A 398 3.94 0.36 2.42
CA TYR A 398 2.73 1.06 2.86
C TYR A 398 2.10 0.41 4.10
N VAL A 399 1.89 -0.89 4.04
CA VAL A 399 1.33 -1.66 5.15
C VAL A 399 2.24 -1.58 6.38
N GLY A 400 3.56 -1.70 6.20
CA GLY A 400 4.52 -1.69 7.29
C GLY A 400 4.44 -0.42 8.15
N PHE A 401 4.61 0.76 7.55
CA PHE A 401 4.56 2.00 8.33
C PHE A 401 3.14 2.36 8.79
N SER A 402 2.10 2.00 8.02
CA SER A 402 0.71 2.28 8.39
C SER A 402 0.24 1.40 9.55
N LEU A 403 0.56 0.12 9.51
CA LEU A 403 0.23 -0.81 10.58
C LEU A 403 1.01 -0.50 11.87
N ARG A 404 2.25 0.01 11.74
CA ARG A 404 2.99 0.54 12.87
C ARG A 404 2.27 1.70 13.54
N ALA A 405 1.85 2.70 12.78
CA ALA A 405 1.11 3.84 13.30
C ALA A 405 -0.24 3.43 13.92
N ALA A 406 -0.93 2.46 13.32
CA ALA A 406 -2.16 1.90 13.85
C ALA A 406 -1.93 1.20 15.21
N ALA A 407 -0.89 0.37 15.30
CA ALA A 407 -0.54 -0.34 16.54
C ALA A 407 -0.16 0.62 17.67
N ASP A 408 0.63 1.67 17.37
CA ASP A 408 1.01 2.69 18.34
C ASP A 408 -0.22 3.46 18.86
N ALA A 409 -1.16 3.83 17.99
CA ALA A 409 -2.39 4.50 18.37
C ALA A 409 -3.28 3.64 19.30
N VAL A 410 -3.44 2.37 18.98
CA VAL A 410 -4.22 1.42 19.81
C VAL A 410 -3.54 1.22 21.18
N GLU A 411 -2.21 1.09 21.21
CA GLU A 411 -1.48 0.91 22.45
C GLU A 411 -1.54 2.16 23.35
N GLU A 412 -1.40 3.36 22.78
CA GLU A 412 -1.53 4.62 23.52
C GLU A 412 -2.94 4.80 24.10
N ALA A 413 -3.98 4.49 23.34
CA ALA A 413 -5.36 4.52 23.82
C ALA A 413 -5.58 3.57 25.00
N LYS A 414 -5.02 2.35 24.94
CA LYS A 414 -5.07 1.39 26.06
C LYS A 414 -4.35 1.91 27.30
N ARG A 415 -3.16 2.49 27.13
CA ARG A 415 -2.40 3.08 28.25
C ARG A 415 -3.14 4.24 28.89
N SER A 416 -3.75 5.10 28.07
CA SER A 416 -4.54 6.25 28.56
C SER A 416 -5.77 5.80 29.35
N ALA A 417 -6.44 4.74 28.92
CA ALA A 417 -7.58 4.17 29.62
C ALA A 417 -7.22 3.50 30.96
N MET A 418 -5.99 3.01 31.11
CA MET A 418 -5.49 2.39 32.35
C MET A 418 -4.94 3.38 33.37
N ARG A 419 -4.73 4.68 33.02
CA ARG A 419 -4.30 5.69 33.98
C ARG A 419 -5.45 5.98 34.94
N PRO A 420 -5.24 5.84 36.27
CA PRO A 420 -6.29 6.11 37.24
C PRO A 420 -6.71 7.58 37.17
N ALA A 421 -8.00 7.84 37.29
CA ALA A 421 -8.59 9.19 37.26
C ALA A 421 -8.00 10.16 38.30
N SER A 422 -7.37 9.64 39.36
CA SER A 422 -6.67 10.42 40.42
C SER A 422 -5.43 11.15 39.90
N ALA A 423 -4.89 10.80 38.71
CA ALA A 423 -3.75 11.50 38.12
C ALA A 423 -4.16 12.67 37.19
N ALA A 424 -5.45 12.93 37.00
CA ALA A 424 -5.90 14.14 36.32
C ALA A 424 -5.55 15.36 37.24
N PRO A 425 -4.85 16.41 36.73
CA PRO A 425 -4.61 17.60 37.50
C PRO A 425 -5.94 18.16 37.95
N THR A 426 -6.17 18.18 39.30
CA THR A 426 -7.38 18.72 39.88
C THR A 426 -7.58 20.12 39.32
N LYS A 427 -8.80 20.48 38.86
CA LYS A 427 -9.13 21.83 38.37
C LYS A 427 -8.64 22.94 39.32
N PHE A 428 -8.44 22.62 40.58
CA PHE A 428 -7.85 23.48 41.61
C PHE A 428 -6.36 23.78 41.40
N ALA A 429 -5.56 22.86 40.85
CA ALA A 429 -4.13 23.09 40.58
C ALA A 429 -3.93 24.08 39.42
N VAL A 430 -4.81 24.00 38.39
CA VAL A 430 -4.78 24.91 37.22
C VAL A 430 -5.22 26.31 37.65
N ALA A 431 -6.22 26.44 38.53
CA ALA A 431 -6.67 27.73 39.04
C ALA A 431 -5.57 28.43 39.88
N ARG A 432 -4.78 27.69 40.65
CA ARG A 432 -3.64 28.25 41.40
C ARG A 432 -2.48 28.68 40.50
N ALA A 433 -2.19 27.92 39.43
CA ALA A 433 -1.14 28.29 38.49
C ALA A 433 -1.51 29.55 37.67
N THR A 434 -2.78 29.70 37.29
CA THR A 434 -3.26 30.90 36.56
C THR A 434 -3.36 32.12 37.45
N THR A 435 -3.69 31.96 38.72
CA THR A 435 -3.74 33.09 39.71
C THR A 435 -2.32 33.54 40.04
N GLY A 436 -1.36 32.63 40.21
CA GLY A 436 0.07 32.95 40.42
C GLY A 436 0.71 33.66 39.22
N ALA A 437 0.38 33.24 38.02
CA ALA A 437 0.87 33.87 36.79
C ALA A 437 0.27 35.26 36.53
N ARG A 438 -0.98 35.50 36.94
CA ARG A 438 -1.58 36.86 36.86
C ARG A 438 -0.98 37.81 37.92
N ALA A 439 -0.68 37.32 39.12
CA ALA A 439 -0.02 38.15 40.17
C ALA A 439 1.41 38.54 39.75
N ALA A 440 2.16 37.61 39.12
CA ALA A 440 3.52 37.89 38.64
C ALA A 440 3.53 38.87 37.44
N LYS A 441 2.49 38.89 36.62
CA LYS A 441 2.38 39.81 35.47
C LYS A 441 1.95 41.22 35.89
N GLY A 442 1.15 41.35 36.95
CA GLY A 442 0.77 42.63 37.55
C GLY A 442 1.93 43.38 38.21
N ALA A 443 2.80 42.62 38.89
CA ALA A 443 3.98 43.20 39.57
C ALA A 443 5.08 43.69 38.59
N ARG A 444 5.10 43.23 37.32
CA ARG A 444 6.06 43.65 36.30
C ARG A 444 5.65 44.91 35.53
N VAL A 445 4.36 45.24 35.48
CA VAL A 445 3.84 46.41 34.74
C VAL A 445 4.08 47.70 35.55
N ASP A 446 4.08 47.64 36.88
CA ASP A 446 4.23 48.83 37.73
C ASP A 446 5.69 49.36 37.86
N LYS A 447 6.70 48.57 37.47
CA LYS A 447 8.10 49.03 37.44
C LYS A 447 8.52 49.70 36.12
N GLY A 448 7.72 49.56 35.05
CA GLY A 448 8.01 50.17 33.74
C GLY A 448 7.45 51.59 33.55
N ALA A 449 6.49 52.02 34.38
CA ALA A 449 5.79 53.30 34.21
C ALA A 449 6.48 54.52 34.82
N ARG A 450 7.59 54.36 35.56
CA ARG A 450 8.33 55.47 36.20
C ARG A 450 9.57 55.98 35.46
N ALA A 451 9.90 55.46 34.28
CA ALA A 451 11.11 55.82 33.53
C ALA A 451 10.89 56.57 32.22
N ALA A 452 9.67 56.98 31.89
CA ALA A 452 9.35 57.58 30.58
C ALA A 452 8.75 59.02 30.69
N THR A 453 9.34 59.88 31.50
CA THR A 453 9.04 61.32 31.49
C THR A 453 10.31 62.13 31.50
N ARG A 454 11.03 62.20 30.38
CA ARG A 454 11.91 63.28 29.97
C ARG A 454 12.22 63.18 28.50
N ARG A 455 11.49 63.94 27.66
CA ARG A 455 11.91 64.34 26.32
C ARG A 455 12.36 65.83 26.39
N PRO A 456 13.45 66.16 25.77
CA PRO A 456 13.63 67.52 25.23
C PRO A 456 13.22 67.59 23.76
N VAL A 457 12.62 68.67 23.45
CA VAL A 457 12.21 69.24 22.15
C VAL A 457 13.45 69.68 21.36
N GLY A 458 13.40 69.56 20.06
CA GLY A 458 14.33 70.16 19.10
C GLY A 458 14.68 69.15 17.98
N GLU A 459 14.55 69.36 16.75
CA GLU A 459 14.50 70.38 15.76
C GLU A 459 14.25 69.79 14.38
N LEU A 460 13.60 70.53 13.55
CA LEU A 460 13.31 70.38 12.14
C LEU A 460 14.57 70.30 11.22
N ARG A 461 14.28 69.82 9.98
CA ARG A 461 14.93 69.96 8.64
C ARG A 461 15.78 68.75 8.23
N ARG A 462 15.50 68.11 7.10
CA ARG A 462 15.11 68.44 5.69
C ARG A 462 14.51 67.20 5.03
#